data_444c6429a1d91e0df66f5977520f950e
#
_entry.id   444c6429a1d91e0df66f5977520f950e
#
_cell.length_a   1.000
_cell.length_b   1.000
_cell.length_c   1.000
_cell.angle_alpha   90.00
_cell.angle_beta   90.00
_cell.angle_gamma   90.00
#
_symmetry.space_group_name_H-M   'P 1'
#
loop_
_entity.id
_entity.type
_entity.pdbx_description
1 polymer ?
#
loop_
_entity_poly.entity_id
_entity_poly.type
_entity_poly.pdbx_seq_one_letter_code
_entity_poly.pdbx_strand_id
1 'polypeptide(L)'
;MKKATVLWTVLLVLLLPALSRAQEDFDTYRRQERAAFSQFRQNEIKQFRQYRDSLNRVFKQYRDSCLLSLKRLRDSLNPAFGEKLKRKWQENKTQPPRQPGNFKLANHYSSQPVLPSPAPQENDTEVFYGLTLAFDIPPATAFRLEKITEEHIGDAWLHLNRSNLSDLITECQLIAKDRHFNSWGYYQLVRWLSGQIFPATTRNEKVLFHFFMLTQSGYKCKIGYTNDKRLTLLLPFTTTVYYRNFQEFSGISYYIMDDLPTDANIHTYSFDFPEAPHNCDLRFRQPPRFGTNAVEYKEFTFPDTSCRLRLPLDKHLIAFYDTYPSCPLDIYAYALPSPELEKTIGDQLAPLLNADVPEKNIARLLQFMYTAFRYKPDADYWGRERYFFPEESLYYPCMDCEDYAILFRCFLRILTDCPNLLVVYPQHIATAVRLQQDITQGYILHNRQKYTLCDPSFKGSSPGEIVPAAARTQPLRVIE
;
A
#
# COMPACT_ATOMS: atom_id res chain seq x y z
N MET A 1 78.54 -19.74 -30.13
CA MET A 1 77.51 -19.36 -29.21
C MET A 1 77.67 -17.98 -28.56
N LYS A 2 78.87 -17.48 -28.24
CA LYS A 2 79.10 -16.16 -27.54
C LYS A 2 78.72 -14.91 -28.35
N LYS A 3 78.75 -14.91 -29.69
CA LYS A 3 78.39 -13.72 -30.51
C LYS A 3 76.85 -13.49 -30.67
N ALA A 4 76.05 -14.55 -30.62
CA ALA A 4 74.54 -14.41 -30.69
C ALA A 4 74.01 -13.82 -29.40
N THR A 5 74.49 -14.19 -28.23
CA THR A 5 74.04 -13.69 -26.92
C THR A 5 74.32 -12.19 -26.74
N VAL A 6 75.46 -11.70 -27.24
CA VAL A 6 75.75 -10.28 -27.17
C VAL A 6 74.88 -9.44 -28.10
N LEU A 7 74.51 -9.97 -29.28
CA LEU A 7 73.60 -9.25 -30.19
C LEU A 7 72.20 -9.10 -29.62
N TRP A 8 71.70 -10.15 -28.96
CA TRP A 8 70.40 -10.12 -28.30
C TRP A 8 70.36 -9.19 -27.09
N THR A 9 71.43 -9.12 -26.29
CA THR A 9 71.52 -8.20 -25.16
C THR A 9 71.57 -6.74 -25.60
N VAL A 10 72.33 -6.44 -26.67
CA VAL A 10 72.39 -5.08 -27.24
C VAL A 10 71.04 -4.67 -27.86
N LEU A 11 70.35 -5.60 -28.57
CA LEU A 11 69.04 -5.34 -29.13
C LEU A 11 67.99 -5.10 -28.02
N LEU A 12 68.04 -5.85 -26.92
CA LEU A 12 67.13 -5.69 -25.76
C LEU A 12 67.35 -4.34 -25.07
N VAL A 13 68.62 -3.90 -24.90
CA VAL A 13 68.97 -2.61 -24.28
C VAL A 13 68.54 -1.43 -25.15
N LEU A 14 68.54 -1.57 -26.48
CA LEU A 14 68.12 -0.53 -27.40
C LEU A 14 66.56 -0.46 -27.55
N LEU A 15 65.85 -1.58 -27.32
CA LEU A 15 64.39 -1.63 -27.38
C LEU A 15 63.70 -1.22 -26.06
N LEU A 16 64.33 -1.39 -24.93
CA LEU A 16 63.80 -1.00 -23.61
C LEU A 16 63.38 0.48 -23.52
N PRO A 17 64.21 1.46 -24.00
CA PRO A 17 63.79 2.86 -23.96
C PRO A 17 62.60 3.18 -24.90
N ALA A 18 62.52 2.49 -26.05
CA ALA A 18 61.46 2.68 -27.01
C ALA A 18 60.11 2.11 -26.48
N LEU A 19 60.14 0.95 -25.83
CA LEU A 19 59.01 0.34 -25.16
C LEU A 19 58.54 1.17 -23.96
N SER A 20 59.48 1.73 -23.16
CA SER A 20 59.15 2.62 -22.05
C SER A 20 58.47 3.91 -22.53
N ARG A 21 58.96 4.53 -23.62
CA ARG A 21 58.30 5.70 -24.21
C ARG A 21 56.92 5.37 -24.78
N ALA A 22 56.77 4.27 -25.49
CA ALA A 22 55.48 3.86 -26.01
C ALA A 22 54.46 3.59 -24.88
N GLN A 23 54.93 3.07 -23.75
CA GLN A 23 54.12 2.85 -22.56
C GLN A 23 53.69 4.19 -21.92
N GLU A 24 54.63 5.14 -21.78
CA GLU A 24 54.36 6.50 -21.25
C GLU A 24 53.39 7.29 -22.15
N ASP A 25 53.58 7.18 -23.47
CA ASP A 25 52.68 7.81 -24.44
C ASP A 25 51.27 7.21 -24.38
N PHE A 26 51.16 5.88 -24.26
CA PHE A 26 49.87 5.20 -24.10
C PHE A 26 49.20 5.55 -22.78
N ASP A 27 49.91 5.60 -21.67
CA ASP A 27 49.39 5.97 -20.37
C ASP A 27 48.96 7.45 -20.32
N THR A 28 49.66 8.31 -21.06
CA THR A 28 49.32 9.73 -21.22
C THR A 28 48.04 9.89 -22.05
N TYR A 29 47.95 9.20 -23.18
CA TYR A 29 46.74 9.16 -24.01
C TYR A 29 45.53 8.64 -23.21
N ARG A 30 45.68 7.54 -22.50
CA ARG A 30 44.65 6.96 -21.65
C ARG A 30 44.18 7.90 -20.53
N ARG A 31 45.09 8.68 -19.95
CA ARG A 31 44.77 9.73 -18.94
C ARG A 31 44.00 10.88 -19.58
N GLN A 32 44.37 11.33 -20.77
CA GLN A 32 43.68 12.39 -21.49
C GLN A 32 42.27 11.95 -21.90
N GLU A 33 42.09 10.74 -22.44
CA GLU A 33 40.76 10.19 -22.80
C GLU A 33 39.83 10.05 -21.58
N ARG A 34 40.37 9.57 -20.45
CA ARG A 34 39.58 9.49 -19.20
C ARG A 34 39.18 10.87 -18.68
N ALA A 35 40.09 11.85 -18.78
CA ALA A 35 39.78 13.22 -18.39
C ALA A 35 38.71 13.85 -19.30
N ALA A 36 38.84 13.69 -20.62
CA ALA A 36 37.88 14.16 -21.61
C ALA A 36 36.49 13.50 -21.40
N PHE A 37 36.46 12.18 -21.19
CA PHE A 37 35.18 11.47 -20.89
C PHE A 37 34.56 11.91 -19.56
N SER A 38 35.39 12.13 -18.53
CA SER A 38 34.90 12.65 -17.24
C SER A 38 34.28 14.04 -17.39
N GLN A 39 34.94 14.92 -18.17
CA GLN A 39 34.45 16.28 -18.43
C GLN A 39 33.18 16.28 -19.28
N PHE A 40 33.08 15.41 -20.30
CA PHE A 40 31.88 15.21 -21.09
C PHE A 40 30.73 14.76 -20.18
N ARG A 41 30.93 13.74 -19.38
CA ARG A 41 29.92 13.22 -18.42
C ARG A 41 29.46 14.29 -17.43
N GLN A 42 30.36 15.10 -16.90
CA GLN A 42 30.01 16.20 -16.00
C GLN A 42 29.17 17.27 -16.70
N ASN A 43 29.49 17.61 -17.94
CA ASN A 43 28.72 18.56 -18.73
C ASN A 43 27.32 18.03 -19.04
N GLU A 44 27.19 16.77 -19.45
CA GLU A 44 25.88 16.13 -19.70
C GLU A 44 25.02 16.10 -18.42
N ILE A 45 25.60 15.73 -17.29
CA ILE A 45 24.89 15.75 -16.00
C ILE A 45 24.45 17.19 -15.64
N LYS A 46 25.29 18.18 -15.90
CA LYS A 46 24.96 19.58 -15.63
C LYS A 46 23.81 20.06 -16.52
N GLN A 47 23.86 19.76 -17.83
CA GLN A 47 22.79 20.10 -18.77
C GLN A 47 21.47 19.41 -18.41
N PHE A 48 21.53 18.12 -18.07
CA PHE A 48 20.35 17.38 -17.64
C PHE A 48 19.75 17.97 -16.36
N ARG A 49 20.55 18.34 -15.36
CA ARG A 49 20.08 19.01 -14.15
C ARG A 49 19.40 20.36 -14.48
N GLN A 50 20.00 21.17 -15.32
CA GLN A 50 19.43 22.46 -15.73
C GLN A 50 18.09 22.28 -16.45
N TYR A 51 18.00 21.30 -17.35
CA TYR A 51 16.75 20.96 -18.05
C TYR A 51 15.68 20.47 -17.08
N ARG A 52 16.01 19.54 -16.21
CA ARG A 52 15.10 19.05 -15.16
C ARG A 52 14.60 20.18 -14.26
N ASP A 53 15.50 21.04 -13.81
CA ASP A 53 15.15 22.15 -12.90
C ASP A 53 14.29 23.22 -13.62
N SER A 54 14.51 23.40 -14.92
CA SER A 54 13.65 24.23 -15.78
C SER A 54 12.24 23.63 -15.92
N LEU A 55 12.13 22.34 -16.23
CA LEU A 55 10.86 21.62 -16.31
C LEU A 55 10.11 21.65 -14.97
N ASN A 56 10.79 21.41 -13.88
CA ASN A 56 10.20 21.44 -12.54
C ASN A 56 9.65 22.84 -12.20
N ARG A 57 10.33 23.90 -12.62
CA ARG A 57 9.88 25.29 -12.43
C ARG A 57 8.61 25.58 -13.24
N VAL A 58 8.58 25.20 -14.51
CA VAL A 58 7.40 25.37 -15.37
C VAL A 58 6.22 24.57 -14.84
N PHE A 59 6.47 23.31 -14.45
CA PHE A 59 5.44 22.44 -13.85
C PHE A 59 4.91 23.00 -12.53
N LYS A 60 5.79 23.55 -11.68
CA LYS A 60 5.40 24.21 -10.44
C LYS A 60 4.49 25.41 -10.70
N GLN A 61 4.87 26.28 -11.65
CA GLN A 61 4.06 27.45 -12.01
C GLN A 61 2.68 27.04 -12.55
N TYR A 62 2.62 26.04 -13.45
CA TYR A 62 1.36 25.52 -13.98
C TYR A 62 0.48 24.93 -12.85
N ARG A 63 1.06 24.10 -12.01
CA ARG A 63 0.38 23.52 -10.84
C ARG A 63 -0.18 24.60 -9.92
N ASP A 64 0.63 25.57 -9.56
CA ASP A 64 0.25 26.64 -8.64
C ASP A 64 -0.88 27.54 -9.23
N SER A 65 -0.86 27.77 -10.55
CA SER A 65 -1.94 28.45 -11.28
C SER A 65 -3.25 27.64 -11.26
N CYS A 66 -3.17 26.31 -11.53
CA CYS A 66 -4.34 25.44 -11.48
C CYS A 66 -4.92 25.37 -10.05
N LEU A 67 -4.06 25.27 -9.03
CA LEU A 67 -4.48 25.23 -7.63
C LEU A 67 -5.14 26.55 -7.20
N LEU A 68 -4.63 27.69 -7.67
CA LEU A 68 -5.23 28.99 -7.40
C LEU A 68 -6.63 29.12 -8.03
N SER A 69 -6.79 28.61 -9.25
CA SER A 69 -8.09 28.61 -9.96
C SER A 69 -9.10 27.70 -9.24
N LEU A 70 -8.68 26.51 -8.81
CA LEU A 70 -9.50 25.59 -8.03
C LEU A 70 -9.86 26.20 -6.65
N LYS A 71 -8.91 26.89 -6.01
CA LYS A 71 -9.14 27.60 -4.75
C LYS A 71 -10.25 28.66 -4.92
N ARG A 72 -10.17 29.49 -5.95
CA ARG A 72 -11.18 30.55 -6.22
C ARG A 72 -12.57 29.94 -6.46
N LEU A 73 -12.66 28.86 -7.23
CA LEU A 73 -13.93 28.15 -7.46
C LEU A 73 -14.49 27.58 -6.16
N ARG A 74 -13.68 26.92 -5.38
CA ARG A 74 -14.04 26.33 -4.09
C ARG A 74 -14.53 27.40 -3.10
N ASP A 75 -13.79 28.50 -2.97
CA ASP A 75 -14.12 29.60 -2.05
C ASP A 75 -15.45 30.28 -2.40
N SER A 76 -15.84 30.26 -3.70
CA SER A 76 -17.14 30.78 -4.14
C SER A 76 -18.32 29.83 -3.83
N LEU A 77 -18.07 28.52 -3.73
CA LEU A 77 -19.11 27.50 -3.52
C LEU A 77 -19.34 27.14 -2.04
N ASN A 78 -18.34 27.34 -1.22
CA ASN A 78 -18.30 26.94 0.19
C ASN A 78 -19.38 27.53 1.11
N PRO A 79 -19.76 28.82 1.04
CA PRO A 79 -20.81 29.37 1.88
C PRO A 79 -22.16 28.67 1.65
N ALA A 80 -22.47 28.36 0.38
CA ALA A 80 -23.72 27.65 0.03
C ALA A 80 -23.78 26.24 0.62
N PHE A 81 -22.62 25.61 0.82
CA PHE A 81 -22.50 24.29 1.41
C PHE A 81 -22.88 24.29 2.89
N GLY A 82 -22.32 25.21 3.68
CA GLY A 82 -22.67 25.35 5.10
C GLY A 82 -24.16 25.60 5.33
N GLU A 83 -24.78 26.42 4.49
CA GLU A 83 -26.22 26.69 4.57
C GLU A 83 -27.06 25.46 4.20
N LYS A 84 -26.61 24.58 3.27
CA LYS A 84 -27.26 23.30 2.99
C LYS A 84 -27.20 22.35 4.20
N LEU A 85 -26.10 22.33 4.94
CA LEU A 85 -25.94 21.49 6.13
C LEU A 85 -26.91 21.87 7.26
N LYS A 86 -27.37 23.12 7.34
CA LYS A 86 -28.34 23.62 8.34
C LYS A 86 -29.75 23.10 8.10
N ARG A 87 -30.05 22.48 6.97
CA ARG A 87 -31.37 21.90 6.69
C ARG A 87 -31.60 20.69 7.58
N LYS A 88 -32.87 20.45 7.94
CA LYS A 88 -33.25 19.29 8.76
C LYS A 88 -32.81 17.98 8.11
N TRP A 89 -32.08 17.18 8.85
CA TRP A 89 -31.63 15.86 8.40
C TRP A 89 -32.70 14.79 8.67
N GLN A 90 -32.57 13.67 7.96
CA GLN A 90 -33.45 12.53 8.10
C GLN A 90 -32.80 11.49 9.02
N GLU A 91 -33.61 10.87 9.87
CA GLU A 91 -33.18 9.71 10.65
C GLU A 91 -33.25 8.48 9.75
N ASN A 92 -32.15 7.76 9.60
CA ASN A 92 -32.04 6.55 8.81
C ASN A 92 -31.42 5.44 9.65
N LYS A 93 -31.99 4.23 9.52
CA LYS A 93 -31.43 3.04 10.14
C LYS A 93 -30.23 2.56 9.35
N THR A 94 -29.14 2.22 10.04
CA THR A 94 -27.96 1.66 9.40
C THR A 94 -28.20 0.21 9.02
N GLN A 95 -27.54 -0.23 7.93
CA GLN A 95 -27.51 -1.62 7.53
C GLN A 95 -26.36 -2.34 8.24
N PRO A 96 -26.55 -3.64 8.57
CA PRO A 96 -25.54 -4.45 9.23
C PRO A 96 -24.31 -4.62 8.34
N PRO A 97 -23.15 -4.95 8.94
CA PRO A 97 -21.91 -5.17 8.22
C PRO A 97 -22.04 -6.30 7.19
N ARG A 98 -21.43 -6.11 6.03
CA ARG A 98 -21.23 -7.19 5.06
C ARG A 98 -20.08 -8.08 5.51
N GLN A 99 -20.19 -9.38 5.19
CA GLN A 99 -19.14 -10.36 5.44
C GLN A 99 -18.49 -10.76 4.11
N PRO A 100 -17.23 -11.22 4.08
CA PRO A 100 -16.63 -11.82 2.90
C PRO A 100 -17.50 -13.01 2.43
N GLY A 101 -18.00 -12.98 1.18
CA GLY A 101 -19.11 -13.82 0.74
C GLY A 101 -18.85 -15.31 0.54
N ASN A 102 -17.63 -15.82 0.73
CA ASN A 102 -17.24 -17.19 0.36
C ASN A 102 -16.76 -18.05 1.52
N PHE A 103 -16.53 -17.47 2.67
CA PHE A 103 -16.09 -18.20 3.85
C PHE A 103 -17.27 -18.37 4.79
N LYS A 104 -17.84 -19.57 4.85
CA LYS A 104 -18.73 -19.95 5.95
C LYS A 104 -17.85 -20.08 7.18
N LEU A 105 -17.69 -19.00 7.92
CA LEU A 105 -17.23 -19.09 9.31
C LEU A 105 -18.12 -20.12 10.00
N ALA A 106 -17.55 -21.18 10.52
CA ALA A 106 -18.25 -22.04 11.46
C ALA A 106 -18.82 -21.13 12.57
N ASN A 107 -20.10 -21.30 12.90
CA ASN A 107 -20.89 -20.44 13.79
C ASN A 107 -20.37 -20.37 15.25
N HIS A 108 -19.10 -20.11 15.45
CA HIS A 108 -18.49 -19.87 16.74
C HIS A 108 -17.76 -18.53 16.76
N TYR A 109 -18.55 -17.45 16.78
CA TYR A 109 -18.05 -16.20 17.31
C TYR A 109 -17.76 -16.40 18.81
N SER A 110 -16.53 -16.74 19.14
CA SER A 110 -16.01 -16.48 20.47
C SER A 110 -15.95 -14.97 20.63
N SER A 111 -16.71 -14.43 21.55
CA SER A 111 -16.77 -13.01 21.91
C SER A 111 -15.51 -12.50 22.62
N GLN A 112 -14.39 -13.20 22.51
CA GLN A 112 -13.13 -12.75 23.06
C GLN A 112 -12.25 -12.20 21.92
N PRO A 113 -11.86 -10.91 21.96
CA PRO A 113 -10.85 -10.38 21.08
C PRO A 113 -9.55 -11.14 21.32
N VAL A 114 -9.15 -11.95 20.37
CA VAL A 114 -7.87 -12.62 20.38
C VAL A 114 -6.84 -11.57 19.96
N LEU A 115 -6.02 -11.16 20.89
CA LEU A 115 -4.94 -10.18 20.82
C LEU A 115 -5.40 -8.81 20.30
N PRO A 116 -5.23 -7.74 21.08
CA PRO A 116 -5.28 -6.43 20.51
C PRO A 116 -4.22 -6.41 19.41
N SER A 117 -4.65 -6.20 18.17
CA SER A 117 -3.79 -5.59 17.17
C SER A 117 -3.08 -4.47 17.92
N PRO A 118 -1.75 -4.32 17.87
CA PRO A 118 -1.12 -3.16 18.41
C PRO A 118 -1.72 -1.97 17.69
N ALA A 119 -2.83 -1.45 18.24
CA ALA A 119 -3.35 -0.19 17.80
C ALA A 119 -2.15 0.76 17.82
N PRO A 120 -1.89 1.52 16.76
CA PRO A 120 -0.86 2.54 16.83
C PRO A 120 -1.16 3.29 18.11
N GLN A 121 -0.23 3.21 19.05
CA GLN A 121 -0.42 3.93 20.32
C GLN A 121 -0.59 5.38 19.91
N GLU A 122 -1.77 5.94 20.11
CA GLU A 122 -2.07 7.37 19.91
C GLU A 122 -1.12 8.29 20.70
N ASN A 123 -0.12 7.72 21.33
CA ASN A 123 0.79 8.39 22.27
C ASN A 123 1.97 9.09 21.62
N ASP A 124 2.20 8.92 20.32
CA ASP A 124 3.20 9.72 19.60
C ASP A 124 2.51 10.81 18.79
N THR A 125 2.11 11.86 19.50
CA THR A 125 1.39 12.99 18.89
C THR A 125 2.24 13.78 17.90
N GLU A 126 3.55 13.63 17.90
CA GLU A 126 4.47 14.39 17.05
C GLU A 126 4.82 13.71 15.72
N VAL A 127 4.58 12.41 15.60
CA VAL A 127 5.09 11.61 14.48
C VAL A 127 3.98 10.79 13.81
N PHE A 128 3.82 10.93 12.50
CA PHE A 128 2.87 10.14 11.70
C PHE A 128 3.56 8.93 11.09
N TYR A 129 3.40 7.74 11.65
CA TYR A 129 4.08 6.51 11.21
C TYR A 129 5.58 6.72 10.93
N GLY A 130 6.29 7.31 11.88
CA GLY A 130 7.72 7.62 11.76
C GLY A 130 8.07 8.84 10.90
N LEU A 131 7.09 9.53 10.34
CA LEU A 131 7.28 10.79 9.60
C LEU A 131 7.11 11.98 10.54
N THR A 132 8.14 12.79 10.68
CA THR A 132 8.01 14.12 11.30
C THR A 132 7.41 15.06 10.28
N LEU A 133 6.16 15.48 10.50
CA LEU A 133 5.42 16.39 9.64
C LEU A 133 5.19 17.71 10.39
N ALA A 134 5.52 18.82 9.76
CA ALA A 134 5.26 20.15 10.27
C ALA A 134 4.24 20.83 9.34
N PHE A 135 3.16 21.36 9.92
CA PHE A 135 2.11 22.09 9.20
C PHE A 135 1.97 23.50 9.74
N ASP A 136 1.77 24.45 8.85
CA ASP A 136 1.33 25.78 9.23
C ASP A 136 -0.20 25.78 9.45
N ILE A 137 -0.60 25.56 10.70
CA ILE A 137 -2.00 25.45 11.08
C ILE A 137 -2.52 26.82 11.48
N PRO A 138 -3.48 27.41 10.73
CA PRO A 138 -4.05 28.69 11.11
C PRO A 138 -4.65 28.66 12.53
N PRO A 139 -4.35 29.62 13.41
CA PRO A 139 -4.84 29.60 14.79
C PRO A 139 -6.36 29.51 14.92
N ALA A 140 -7.09 30.07 13.94
CA ALA A 140 -8.55 30.01 13.88
C ALA A 140 -9.13 28.65 13.48
N THR A 141 -8.30 27.62 13.27
CA THR A 141 -8.79 26.28 12.86
C THR A 141 -9.54 25.58 13.98
N ALA A 142 -9.11 25.76 15.23
CA ALA A 142 -9.74 25.15 16.39
C ALA A 142 -11.11 25.80 16.67
N PHE A 143 -12.10 24.94 16.92
CA PHE A 143 -13.45 25.36 17.28
C PHE A 143 -14.03 24.41 18.33
N ARG A 144 -15.17 24.76 18.90
CA ARG A 144 -15.91 23.94 19.84
C ARG A 144 -17.37 23.82 19.42
N LEU A 145 -17.90 22.63 19.48
CA LEU A 145 -19.31 22.32 19.24
C LEU A 145 -20.06 22.37 20.58
N GLU A 146 -20.86 23.39 20.81
CA GLU A 146 -21.66 23.49 22.02
C GLU A 146 -22.83 22.49 22.04
N LYS A 147 -23.42 22.24 20.85
CA LYS A 147 -24.54 21.32 20.65
C LYS A 147 -24.37 20.55 19.35
N ILE A 148 -24.91 19.36 19.31
CA ILE A 148 -24.93 18.55 18.09
C ILE A 148 -26.32 18.70 17.46
N THR A 149 -26.43 19.70 16.62
CA THR A 149 -27.59 19.99 15.76
C THR A 149 -27.10 20.36 14.36
N GLU A 150 -27.96 20.27 13.39
CA GLU A 150 -27.66 20.62 11.99
C GLU A 150 -27.16 22.06 11.87
N GLU A 151 -27.76 22.98 12.65
CA GLU A 151 -27.37 24.39 12.67
C GLU A 151 -25.93 24.59 13.17
N HIS A 152 -25.61 24.01 14.34
CA HIS A 152 -24.25 24.14 14.91
C HIS A 152 -23.18 23.46 14.03
N ILE A 153 -23.52 22.34 13.37
CA ILE A 153 -22.63 21.67 12.42
C ILE A 153 -22.41 22.57 11.19
N GLY A 154 -23.47 23.21 10.66
CA GLY A 154 -23.36 24.13 9.56
C GLY A 154 -22.55 25.39 9.92
N ASP A 155 -22.72 25.93 11.12
CA ASP A 155 -21.95 27.08 11.60
C ASP A 155 -20.47 26.74 11.79
N ALA A 156 -20.16 25.56 12.35
CA ALA A 156 -18.77 25.10 12.47
C ALA A 156 -18.13 24.84 11.10
N TRP A 157 -18.88 24.33 10.11
CA TRP A 157 -18.42 24.27 8.74
C TRP A 157 -18.07 25.64 8.17
N LEU A 158 -18.93 26.65 8.35
CA LEU A 158 -18.68 28.02 7.91
C LEU A 158 -17.48 28.64 8.62
N HIS A 159 -17.29 28.33 9.90
CA HIS A 159 -16.11 28.73 10.66
C HIS A 159 -14.82 28.16 10.02
N LEU A 160 -14.74 26.85 9.78
CA LEU A 160 -13.60 26.21 9.12
C LEU A 160 -13.34 26.79 7.74
N ASN A 161 -14.40 27.10 6.98
CA ASN A 161 -14.27 27.73 5.68
C ASN A 161 -13.59 29.11 5.75
N ARG A 162 -13.91 29.90 6.78
CA ARG A 162 -13.31 31.22 7.03
C ARG A 162 -11.88 31.13 7.56
N SER A 163 -11.48 30.00 8.13
CA SER A 163 -10.14 29.79 8.70
C SER A 163 -9.02 29.63 7.66
N ASN A 164 -9.33 29.76 6.36
CA ASN A 164 -8.36 29.72 5.26
C ASN A 164 -7.48 28.46 5.22
N LEU A 165 -8.09 27.27 5.29
CA LEU A 165 -7.41 25.97 5.33
C LEU A 165 -6.91 25.48 3.96
N SER A 166 -6.97 26.30 2.92
CA SER A 166 -6.61 25.90 1.55
C SER A 166 -5.17 25.42 1.40
N ASP A 167 -4.25 26.11 2.07
CA ASP A 167 -2.83 25.78 1.98
C ASP A 167 -2.55 24.48 2.75
N LEU A 168 -3.15 24.33 3.93
CA LEU A 168 -3.08 23.09 4.73
C LEU A 168 -3.64 21.87 3.96
N ILE A 169 -4.79 22.01 3.28
CA ILE A 169 -5.38 20.97 2.45
C ILE A 169 -4.43 20.62 1.30
N THR A 170 -3.87 21.62 0.64
CA THR A 170 -2.93 21.43 -0.47
C THR A 170 -1.67 20.70 0.00
N GLU A 171 -1.13 21.07 1.14
CA GLU A 171 0.03 20.43 1.75
C GLU A 171 -0.25 18.95 2.08
N CYS A 172 -1.38 18.63 2.71
CA CYS A 172 -1.81 17.25 2.96
C CYS A 172 -1.91 16.44 1.67
N GLN A 173 -2.46 17.02 0.59
CA GLN A 173 -2.55 16.36 -0.72
C GLN A 173 -1.17 16.13 -1.36
N LEU A 174 -0.25 17.07 -1.20
CA LEU A 174 1.13 16.92 -1.70
C LEU A 174 1.89 15.83 -0.93
N ILE A 175 1.76 15.79 0.39
CA ILE A 175 2.33 14.73 1.21
C ILE A 175 1.76 13.38 0.80
N ALA A 176 0.44 13.25 0.67
CA ALA A 176 -0.18 12.01 0.25
C ALA A 176 0.31 11.52 -1.12
N LYS A 177 0.49 12.44 -2.06
CA LYS A 177 1.03 12.14 -3.39
C LYS A 177 2.51 11.70 -3.32
N ASP A 178 3.35 12.45 -2.60
CA ASP A 178 4.79 12.15 -2.44
C ASP A 178 5.00 10.80 -1.74
N ARG A 179 4.17 10.50 -0.74
CA ARG A 179 4.25 9.28 0.07
C ARG A 179 3.45 8.11 -0.50
N HIS A 180 2.85 8.25 -1.67
CA HIS A 180 2.03 7.24 -2.34
C HIS A 180 0.81 6.78 -1.51
N PHE A 181 0.26 7.67 -0.68
CA PHE A 181 -0.94 7.35 0.08
C PHE A 181 -2.14 7.25 -0.86
N ASN A 182 -2.90 6.18 -0.70
CA ASN A 182 -4.24 6.08 -1.28
C ASN A 182 -5.25 6.85 -0.42
N SER A 183 -6.54 6.71 -0.70
CA SER A 183 -7.58 7.41 0.07
C SER A 183 -7.57 7.06 1.55
N TRP A 184 -7.21 5.82 1.93
CA TRP A 184 -7.10 5.43 3.33
C TRP A 184 -5.92 6.11 4.03
N GLY A 185 -4.76 6.12 3.38
CA GLY A 185 -3.57 6.82 3.89
C GLY A 185 -3.82 8.32 4.04
N TYR A 186 -4.52 8.94 3.09
CA TYR A 186 -4.93 10.34 3.21
C TYR A 186 -5.90 10.57 4.38
N TYR A 187 -6.88 9.69 4.57
CA TYR A 187 -7.78 9.77 5.72
C TYR A 187 -7.04 9.62 7.06
N GLN A 188 -6.08 8.70 7.15
CA GLN A 188 -5.25 8.54 8.36
C GLN A 188 -4.40 9.79 8.64
N LEU A 189 -3.85 10.43 7.59
CA LEU A 189 -3.12 11.70 7.73
C LEU A 189 -4.03 12.80 8.29
N VAL A 190 -5.24 12.94 7.78
CA VAL A 190 -6.23 13.92 8.28
C VAL A 190 -6.63 13.61 9.73
N ARG A 191 -6.78 12.32 10.08
CA ARG A 191 -7.04 11.90 11.46
C ARG A 191 -5.92 12.30 12.40
N TRP A 192 -4.69 11.99 12.03
CA TRP A 192 -3.51 12.37 12.81
C TRP A 192 -3.42 13.89 12.97
N LEU A 193 -3.57 14.65 11.88
CA LEU A 193 -3.56 16.13 11.91
C LEU A 193 -4.64 16.68 12.85
N SER A 194 -5.83 16.10 12.88
CA SER A 194 -6.88 16.51 13.81
C SER A 194 -6.46 16.34 15.28
N GLY A 195 -5.61 15.36 15.58
CA GLY A 195 -5.01 15.16 16.91
C GLY A 195 -4.06 16.28 17.32
N GLN A 196 -3.41 16.94 16.34
CA GLN A 196 -2.53 18.10 16.59
C GLN A 196 -3.33 19.38 16.90
N ILE A 197 -4.55 19.47 16.37
CA ILE A 197 -5.39 20.67 16.45
C ILE A 197 -6.33 20.62 17.66
N PHE A 198 -6.90 19.45 17.92
CA PHE A 198 -7.96 19.28 18.89
C PHE A 198 -7.56 18.37 20.05
N PRO A 199 -7.87 18.75 21.30
CA PRO A 199 -7.66 17.88 22.47
C PRO A 199 -8.35 16.52 22.34
N ALA A 200 -7.88 15.54 23.09
CA ALA A 200 -8.44 14.16 23.07
C ALA A 200 -9.95 14.12 23.40
N THR A 201 -10.42 15.03 24.23
CA THR A 201 -11.83 15.13 24.66
C THR A 201 -12.79 15.67 23.61
N THR A 202 -12.30 16.23 22.51
CA THR A 202 -13.11 16.91 21.47
C THR A 202 -13.35 16.01 20.26
N ARG A 203 -13.93 14.82 20.48
CA ARG A 203 -14.17 13.83 19.44
C ARG A 203 -15.05 14.33 18.28
N ASN A 204 -16.15 15.03 18.60
CA ASN A 204 -17.09 15.50 17.59
C ASN A 204 -16.47 16.58 16.69
N GLU A 205 -15.65 17.45 17.25
CA GLU A 205 -14.90 18.48 16.52
C GLU A 205 -13.90 17.83 15.55
N LYS A 206 -13.18 16.78 15.99
CA LYS A 206 -12.28 16.00 15.11
C LYS A 206 -13.04 15.39 13.94
N VAL A 207 -14.20 14.75 14.19
CA VAL A 207 -15.01 14.15 13.13
C VAL A 207 -15.50 15.20 12.13
N LEU A 208 -15.94 16.37 12.61
CA LEU A 208 -16.36 17.45 11.72
C LEU A 208 -15.18 18.02 10.92
N PHE A 209 -14.00 18.13 11.53
CA PHE A 209 -12.77 18.51 10.83
C PHE A 209 -12.38 17.48 9.75
N HIS A 210 -12.48 16.17 10.03
CA HIS A 210 -12.25 15.13 9.01
C HIS A 210 -13.22 15.28 7.83
N PHE A 211 -14.51 15.49 8.13
CA PHE A 211 -15.52 15.72 7.12
C PHE A 211 -15.20 16.94 6.26
N PHE A 212 -14.80 18.05 6.87
CA PHE A 212 -14.40 19.26 6.16
C PHE A 212 -13.18 19.02 5.26
N MET A 213 -12.09 18.51 5.81
CA MET A 213 -10.84 18.27 5.08
C MET A 213 -11.03 17.33 3.89
N LEU A 214 -11.75 16.22 4.08
CA LEU A 214 -12.02 15.25 3.02
C LEU A 214 -12.88 15.85 1.92
N THR A 215 -13.98 16.53 2.27
CA THR A 215 -14.85 17.18 1.28
C THR A 215 -14.10 18.22 0.47
N GLN A 216 -13.31 19.08 1.15
CA GLN A 216 -12.51 20.10 0.48
C GLN A 216 -11.38 19.52 -0.39
N SER A 217 -10.97 18.30 -0.10
CA SER A 217 -10.01 17.53 -0.93
C SER A 217 -10.66 16.79 -2.09
N GLY A 218 -11.98 16.94 -2.26
CA GLY A 218 -12.72 16.34 -3.37
C GLY A 218 -13.26 14.94 -3.09
N TYR A 219 -13.14 14.43 -1.86
CA TYR A 219 -13.70 13.13 -1.49
C TYR A 219 -15.18 13.25 -1.14
N LYS A 220 -15.99 12.39 -1.75
CA LYS A 220 -17.38 12.19 -1.39
C LYS A 220 -17.45 11.66 0.04
N CYS A 221 -18.18 12.33 0.90
CA CYS A 221 -18.40 11.88 2.28
C CYS A 221 -19.67 12.51 2.85
N LYS A 222 -20.18 11.93 3.92
CA LYS A 222 -21.28 12.48 4.70
C LYS A 222 -20.92 12.54 6.17
N ILE A 223 -21.54 13.45 6.87
CA ILE A 223 -21.51 13.49 8.32
C ILE A 223 -22.91 13.21 8.85
N GLY A 224 -22.99 12.47 9.95
CA GLY A 224 -24.22 12.18 10.64
C GLY A 224 -24.03 12.25 12.15
N TYR A 225 -25.13 12.19 12.90
CA TYR A 225 -25.07 12.05 14.35
C TYR A 225 -26.07 10.98 14.83
N THR A 226 -25.69 10.30 15.89
CA THR A 226 -26.50 9.28 16.57
C THR A 226 -27.47 9.93 17.56
N ASN A 227 -28.45 9.18 18.08
CA ASN A 227 -29.40 9.70 19.06
C ASN A 227 -28.74 10.21 20.35
N ASP A 228 -27.61 9.64 20.74
CA ASP A 228 -26.76 10.08 21.85
C ASP A 228 -25.81 11.26 21.50
N LYS A 229 -26.06 11.93 20.37
CA LYS A 229 -25.36 13.14 19.94
C LYS A 229 -23.86 12.93 19.68
N ARG A 230 -23.48 11.80 19.16
CA ARG A 230 -22.13 11.53 18.66
C ARG A 230 -22.08 11.74 17.15
N LEU A 231 -21.18 12.59 16.67
CA LEU A 231 -20.92 12.71 15.25
C LEU A 231 -20.22 11.45 14.72
N THR A 232 -20.56 11.09 13.51
CA THR A 232 -19.92 10.01 12.77
C THR A 232 -19.69 10.41 11.31
N LEU A 233 -18.55 9.95 10.76
CA LEU A 233 -18.19 10.14 9.36
C LEU A 233 -18.65 8.93 8.55
N LEU A 234 -19.23 9.17 7.38
CA LEU A 234 -19.63 8.13 6.44
C LEU A 234 -18.85 8.29 5.13
N LEU A 235 -18.11 7.27 4.75
CA LEU A 235 -17.27 7.28 3.54
C LEU A 235 -17.75 6.22 2.53
N PRO A 236 -17.95 6.59 1.26
CA PRO A 236 -18.16 5.62 0.20
C PRO A 236 -16.82 5.16 -0.36
N PHE A 237 -16.70 3.87 -0.62
CA PHE A 237 -15.52 3.28 -1.24
C PHE A 237 -15.83 2.77 -2.64
N THR A 238 -14.81 2.69 -3.48
CA THR A 238 -14.91 2.08 -4.82
C THR A 238 -15.09 0.57 -4.77
N THR A 239 -14.90 -0.03 -3.60
CA THR A 239 -15.04 -1.46 -3.33
C THR A 239 -15.85 -1.70 -2.07
N THR A 240 -16.28 -2.95 -1.84
CA THR A 240 -16.94 -3.35 -0.58
C THR A 240 -15.96 -3.23 0.59
N VAL A 241 -16.46 -2.73 1.72
CA VAL A 241 -15.76 -2.80 3.01
C VAL A 241 -16.53 -3.78 3.89
N TYR A 242 -15.83 -4.75 4.44
CA TYR A 242 -16.41 -5.76 5.31
C TYR A 242 -16.39 -5.32 6.78
N TYR A 243 -17.20 -5.95 7.61
CA TYR A 243 -17.28 -5.73 9.07
C TYR A 243 -17.61 -4.29 9.50
N ARG A 244 -18.15 -3.45 8.59
CA ARG A 244 -18.60 -2.09 8.92
C ARG A 244 -20.06 -1.88 8.56
N ASN A 245 -20.79 -1.26 9.47
CA ASN A 245 -22.14 -0.77 9.20
C ASN A 245 -22.13 0.27 8.09
N PHE A 246 -23.19 0.36 7.33
CA PHE A 246 -23.32 1.33 6.26
C PHE A 246 -24.75 1.86 6.10
N GLN A 247 -24.88 2.96 5.38
CA GLN A 247 -26.15 3.46 4.85
C GLN A 247 -26.04 3.55 3.32
N GLU A 248 -27.16 3.37 2.64
CA GLU A 248 -27.21 3.45 1.19
C GLU A 248 -27.93 4.71 0.73
N PHE A 249 -27.32 5.47 -0.16
CA PHE A 249 -27.88 6.65 -0.80
C PHE A 249 -27.69 6.54 -2.30
N SER A 250 -28.80 6.55 -3.05
CA SER A 250 -28.75 6.46 -4.51
C SER A 250 -27.90 5.30 -5.06
N GLY A 251 -27.96 4.13 -4.40
CA GLY A 251 -27.21 2.93 -4.78
C GLY A 251 -25.73 2.94 -4.37
N ILE A 252 -25.28 3.96 -3.62
CA ILE A 252 -23.92 4.04 -3.10
C ILE A 252 -23.92 3.71 -1.60
N SER A 253 -23.09 2.74 -1.20
CA SER A 253 -22.89 2.38 0.20
C SER A 253 -21.89 3.33 0.86
N TYR A 254 -22.35 4.03 1.90
CA TYR A 254 -21.54 4.91 2.74
C TYR A 254 -21.24 4.20 4.06
N TYR A 255 -20.03 3.78 4.25
CA TYR A 255 -19.59 3.03 5.43
C TYR A 255 -19.29 3.96 6.60
N ILE A 256 -19.72 3.55 7.78
CA ILE A 256 -19.57 4.30 9.02
C ILE A 256 -18.18 4.07 9.56
N MET A 257 -17.43 5.16 9.79
CA MET A 257 -16.02 5.07 10.22
C MET A 257 -15.84 4.83 11.71
N ASP A 258 -16.89 4.91 12.47
CA ASP A 258 -16.92 4.63 13.90
C ASP A 258 -17.53 3.25 14.20
N ASP A 259 -17.16 2.67 15.33
CA ASP A 259 -17.78 1.46 15.83
C ASP A 259 -19.14 1.82 16.48
N LEU A 260 -20.20 1.54 15.79
CA LEU A 260 -21.58 1.71 16.25
C LEU A 260 -22.27 0.36 16.37
N PRO A 261 -23.26 0.24 17.27
CA PRO A 261 -24.12 -0.95 17.31
C PRO A 261 -24.76 -1.23 15.95
N THR A 262 -24.98 -2.51 15.67
CA THR A 262 -25.75 -2.93 14.50
C THR A 262 -27.14 -2.29 14.56
N ASP A 263 -27.64 -1.83 13.41
CA ASP A 263 -28.94 -1.14 13.29
C ASP A 263 -29.05 0.19 14.05
N ALA A 264 -27.92 0.85 14.34
CA ALA A 264 -27.94 2.19 14.92
C ALA A 264 -28.70 3.19 14.04
N ASN A 265 -29.45 4.08 14.67
CA ASN A 265 -30.10 5.18 13.97
C ASN A 265 -29.11 6.36 13.84
N ILE A 266 -28.99 6.87 12.62
CA ILE A 266 -28.14 8.04 12.33
C ILE A 266 -29.00 9.08 11.61
N HIS A 267 -28.95 10.31 12.12
CA HIS A 267 -29.49 11.49 11.46
C HIS A 267 -28.46 12.02 10.48
N THR A 268 -28.79 12.08 9.19
CA THR A 268 -27.93 12.61 8.13
C THR A 268 -28.77 13.10 6.93
N TYR A 269 -28.12 13.60 5.91
CA TYR A 269 -28.74 14.14 4.69
C TYR A 269 -28.50 13.23 3.48
N SER A 270 -29.40 13.30 2.49
CA SER A 270 -29.35 12.44 1.29
C SER A 270 -28.55 13.03 0.14
N PHE A 271 -28.39 14.35 0.07
CA PHE A 271 -27.71 15.01 -1.05
C PHE A 271 -26.19 14.82 -1.03
N ASP A 272 -25.57 14.90 -2.19
CA ASP A 272 -24.12 14.93 -2.37
C ASP A 272 -23.65 16.32 -2.81
N PHE A 273 -22.34 16.55 -2.69
CA PHE A 273 -21.70 17.80 -3.11
C PHE A 273 -20.99 17.59 -4.45
N PRO A 274 -21.36 18.33 -5.50
CA PRO A 274 -20.74 18.20 -6.81
C PRO A 274 -19.21 18.42 -6.79
N GLU A 275 -18.72 19.23 -5.84
CA GLU A 275 -17.32 19.58 -5.69
C GLU A 275 -16.47 18.46 -5.06
N ALA A 276 -17.13 17.45 -4.49
CA ALA A 276 -16.50 16.28 -3.89
C ALA A 276 -16.98 14.99 -4.58
N PRO A 277 -16.56 14.74 -5.83
CA PRO A 277 -17.12 13.64 -6.63
C PRO A 277 -16.47 12.28 -6.37
N HIS A 278 -15.32 12.22 -5.68
CA HIS A 278 -14.50 11.01 -5.63
C HIS A 278 -14.86 10.10 -4.46
N ASN A 279 -15.20 8.84 -4.76
CA ASN A 279 -15.25 7.79 -3.75
C ASN A 279 -13.81 7.46 -3.28
N CYS A 280 -13.68 6.98 -2.05
CA CYS A 280 -12.40 6.50 -1.53
C CYS A 280 -11.95 5.23 -2.26
N ASP A 281 -10.70 5.19 -2.71
CA ASP A 281 -10.10 4.00 -3.33
C ASP A 281 -9.07 3.38 -2.38
N LEU A 282 -9.24 2.07 -2.11
CA LEU A 282 -8.37 1.29 -1.25
C LEU A 282 -7.18 0.65 -2.01
N ARG A 283 -7.13 0.74 -3.34
CA ARG A 283 -6.04 0.16 -4.12
C ARG A 283 -4.76 0.98 -3.97
N PHE A 284 -3.65 0.29 -3.83
CA PHE A 284 -2.33 0.90 -3.96
C PHE A 284 -1.84 0.83 -5.39
N ARG A 285 -1.37 1.95 -5.92
CA ARG A 285 -0.62 1.98 -7.19
C ARG A 285 0.87 1.69 -6.96
N GLN A 286 1.36 2.08 -5.82
CA GLN A 286 2.70 1.85 -5.29
C GLN A 286 2.60 1.71 -3.78
N PRO A 287 3.53 1.00 -3.12
CA PRO A 287 3.54 0.88 -1.67
C PRO A 287 3.62 2.27 -1.01
N PRO A 288 2.87 2.51 0.07
CA PRO A 288 2.97 3.76 0.80
C PRO A 288 4.33 3.86 1.50
N ARG A 289 4.86 5.08 1.63
CA ARG A 289 6.18 5.35 2.22
C ARG A 289 6.04 6.06 3.54
N PHE A 290 6.54 5.43 4.58
CA PHE A 290 6.57 5.94 5.96
C PHE A 290 8.00 6.27 6.42
N GLY A 291 8.19 6.53 7.71
CA GLY A 291 9.52 6.73 8.29
C GLY A 291 10.31 5.42 8.32
N THR A 292 11.61 5.49 8.10
CA THR A 292 12.50 4.30 7.96
C THR A 292 13.21 3.92 9.26
N ASN A 293 12.82 4.49 10.40
CA ASN A 293 13.51 4.34 11.68
C ASN A 293 13.03 3.14 12.54
N ALA A 294 12.12 2.31 12.02
CA ALA A 294 11.55 1.17 12.74
C ALA A 294 11.55 -0.11 11.91
N VAL A 295 12.72 -0.48 11.37
CA VAL A 295 12.90 -1.72 10.60
C VAL A 295 13.15 -2.89 11.56
N GLU A 296 12.35 -3.95 11.44
CA GLU A 296 12.56 -5.25 12.08
C GLU A 296 13.03 -6.26 11.04
N TYR A 297 14.04 -7.06 11.37
CA TYR A 297 14.50 -8.11 10.47
C TYR A 297 13.92 -9.46 10.89
N LYS A 298 13.27 -10.15 9.96
CA LYS A 298 12.84 -11.55 10.14
C LYS A 298 13.78 -12.48 9.40
N GLU A 299 14.09 -13.60 10.02
CA GLU A 299 14.97 -14.62 9.45
C GLU A 299 14.17 -15.87 9.07
N PHE A 300 14.41 -16.35 7.86
CA PHE A 300 13.80 -17.58 7.33
C PHE A 300 14.90 -18.49 6.78
N THR A 301 14.76 -19.80 6.96
CA THR A 301 15.69 -20.77 6.38
C THR A 301 15.15 -21.28 5.05
N PHE A 302 15.93 -21.18 3.97
CA PHE A 302 15.55 -21.76 2.69
C PHE A 302 15.81 -23.26 2.68
N PRO A 303 14.86 -24.08 2.21
CA PRO A 303 14.97 -25.54 2.22
C PRO A 303 16.25 -26.05 1.54
N ASP A 304 16.78 -27.18 2.04
CA ASP A 304 17.94 -27.89 1.49
C ASP A 304 19.22 -27.06 1.34
N THR A 305 19.28 -25.95 2.06
CA THR A 305 20.45 -25.05 2.07
C THR A 305 20.77 -24.60 3.51
N SER A 306 21.99 -24.13 3.70
CA SER A 306 22.36 -23.38 4.93
C SER A 306 22.00 -21.89 4.83
N CYS A 307 21.32 -21.48 3.76
CA CYS A 307 21.00 -20.08 3.50
C CYS A 307 19.89 -19.59 4.45
N ARG A 308 20.20 -18.54 5.17
CA ARG A 308 19.24 -17.79 5.99
C ARG A 308 18.91 -16.50 5.29
N LEU A 309 17.64 -16.33 4.99
CA LEU A 309 17.10 -15.09 4.45
C LEU A 309 16.87 -14.13 5.61
N ARG A 310 17.33 -12.90 5.46
CA ARG A 310 17.11 -11.84 6.45
C ARG A 310 16.37 -10.69 5.77
N LEU A 311 15.06 -10.62 5.98
CA LEU A 311 14.15 -9.71 5.31
C LEU A 311 13.84 -8.49 6.20
N PRO A 312 13.99 -7.26 5.68
CA PRO A 312 13.64 -6.03 6.39
C PRO A 312 12.13 -5.80 6.34
N LEU A 313 11.50 -5.57 7.48
CA LEU A 313 10.07 -5.24 7.58
C LEU A 313 9.91 -3.90 8.29
N ASP A 314 9.26 -2.97 7.64
CA ASP A 314 8.97 -1.66 8.19
C ASP A 314 7.77 -1.74 9.15
N LYS A 315 8.01 -1.55 10.44
CA LYS A 315 6.96 -1.60 11.47
C LYS A 315 5.93 -0.48 11.33
N HIS A 316 6.29 0.65 10.75
CA HIS A 316 5.32 1.71 10.49
C HIS A 316 4.35 1.32 9.37
N LEU A 317 4.84 0.62 8.35
CA LEU A 317 4.01 0.07 7.29
C LEU A 317 3.06 -1.01 7.84
N ILE A 318 3.56 -1.92 8.70
CA ILE A 318 2.72 -2.91 9.38
C ILE A 318 1.65 -2.24 10.24
N ALA A 319 2.02 -1.25 11.06
CA ALA A 319 1.07 -0.51 11.89
C ALA A 319 0.00 0.22 11.05
N PHE A 320 0.36 0.71 9.87
CA PHE A 320 -0.60 1.29 8.93
C PHE A 320 -1.55 0.22 8.37
N TYR A 321 -1.04 -0.94 7.95
CA TYR A 321 -1.86 -2.04 7.46
C TYR A 321 -2.82 -2.59 8.54
N ASP A 322 -2.43 -2.57 9.81
CA ASP A 322 -3.30 -2.92 10.93
C ASP A 322 -4.55 -2.05 11.04
N THR A 323 -4.48 -0.80 10.56
CA THR A 323 -5.64 0.09 10.49
C THR A 323 -6.50 -0.09 9.24
N TYR A 324 -6.02 -0.90 8.29
CA TYR A 324 -6.65 -1.00 6.98
C TYR A 324 -8.03 -1.65 7.06
N PRO A 325 -9.05 -1.12 6.37
CA PRO A 325 -10.36 -1.73 6.39
C PRO A 325 -10.34 -3.07 5.65
N SER A 326 -11.01 -4.07 6.20
CA SER A 326 -11.18 -5.36 5.53
C SER A 326 -11.94 -5.15 4.21
N CYS A 327 -11.38 -5.63 3.11
CA CYS A 327 -11.88 -5.41 1.76
C CYS A 327 -11.64 -6.65 0.87
N PRO A 328 -12.10 -6.68 -0.39
CA PRO A 328 -11.93 -7.85 -1.25
C PRO A 328 -10.47 -8.24 -1.47
N LEU A 329 -10.26 -9.54 -1.62
CA LEU A 329 -8.97 -10.19 -1.84
C LEU A 329 -8.13 -9.53 -2.95
N ASP A 330 -8.78 -9.00 -3.98
CA ASP A 330 -8.11 -8.33 -5.12
C ASP A 330 -7.20 -7.18 -4.66
N ILE A 331 -7.61 -6.44 -3.61
CA ILE A 331 -6.83 -5.32 -3.08
C ILE A 331 -5.46 -5.80 -2.58
N TYR A 332 -5.44 -6.93 -1.89
CA TYR A 332 -4.23 -7.54 -1.34
C TYR A 332 -3.42 -8.28 -2.42
N ALA A 333 -4.10 -8.98 -3.31
CA ALA A 333 -3.49 -9.74 -4.40
C ALA A 333 -2.69 -8.88 -5.39
N TYR A 334 -3.10 -7.63 -5.60
CA TYR A 334 -2.40 -6.68 -6.48
C TYR A 334 -1.40 -5.78 -5.74
N ALA A 335 -1.35 -5.83 -4.42
CA ALA A 335 -0.39 -5.03 -3.66
C ALA A 335 1.04 -5.43 -4.01
N LEU A 336 1.90 -4.42 -4.09
CA LEU A 336 3.33 -4.58 -4.27
C LEU A 336 4.00 -4.47 -2.90
N PRO A 337 5.05 -5.25 -2.64
CA PRO A 337 5.86 -5.07 -1.45
C PRO A 337 6.63 -3.75 -1.52
N SER A 338 7.14 -3.29 -0.38
CA SER A 338 8.03 -2.14 -0.34
C SER A 338 9.27 -2.38 -1.21
N PRO A 339 9.81 -1.33 -1.86
CA PRO A 339 10.97 -1.49 -2.76
C PRO A 339 12.20 -2.10 -2.09
N GLU A 340 12.37 -1.85 -0.78
CA GLU A 340 13.48 -2.42 -0.01
C GLU A 340 13.27 -3.93 0.21
N LEU A 341 12.06 -4.34 0.54
CA LEU A 341 11.70 -5.75 0.70
C LEU A 341 11.79 -6.49 -0.64
N GLU A 342 11.23 -5.92 -1.71
CA GLU A 342 11.29 -6.47 -3.07
C GLU A 342 12.74 -6.72 -3.50
N LYS A 343 13.59 -5.68 -3.36
CA LYS A 343 15.02 -5.79 -3.68
C LYS A 343 15.71 -6.87 -2.85
N THR A 344 15.45 -6.92 -1.54
CA THR A 344 16.09 -7.87 -0.64
C THR A 344 15.67 -9.31 -0.95
N ILE A 345 14.42 -9.54 -1.27
CA ILE A 345 13.91 -10.85 -1.73
C ILE A 345 14.63 -11.24 -3.02
N GLY A 346 14.70 -10.34 -4.00
CA GLY A 346 15.42 -10.57 -5.26
C GLY A 346 16.89 -10.91 -5.03
N ASP A 347 17.62 -10.09 -4.30
CA ASP A 347 19.05 -10.27 -4.04
C ASP A 347 19.38 -11.58 -3.30
N GLN A 348 18.53 -12.02 -2.36
CA GLN A 348 18.81 -13.19 -1.54
C GLN A 348 18.25 -14.50 -2.10
N LEU A 349 17.09 -14.48 -2.77
CA LEU A 349 16.43 -15.69 -3.28
C LEU A 349 16.78 -16.00 -4.73
N ALA A 350 16.94 -15.00 -5.61
CA ALA A 350 17.23 -15.27 -7.01
C ALA A 350 18.49 -16.14 -7.23
N PRO A 351 19.60 -15.97 -6.49
CA PRO A 351 20.77 -16.82 -6.61
C PRO A 351 20.56 -18.29 -6.23
N LEU A 352 19.48 -18.58 -5.46
CA LEU A 352 19.13 -19.93 -5.04
C LEU A 352 18.26 -20.66 -6.08
N LEU A 353 17.81 -19.97 -7.11
CA LEU A 353 16.97 -20.50 -8.17
C LEU A 353 17.79 -20.71 -9.44
N ASN A 354 17.38 -21.70 -10.25
CA ASN A 354 18.01 -21.99 -11.51
C ASN A 354 17.12 -21.48 -12.66
N ALA A 355 17.60 -20.46 -13.40
CA ALA A 355 16.85 -19.86 -14.50
C ALA A 355 16.48 -20.85 -15.63
N ASP A 356 17.28 -21.93 -15.83
CA ASP A 356 17.08 -22.88 -16.91
C ASP A 356 15.95 -23.91 -16.63
N VAL A 357 15.42 -23.96 -15.40
CA VAL A 357 14.40 -24.95 -15.01
C VAL A 357 13.31 -24.29 -14.16
N PRO A 358 12.41 -23.49 -14.76
CA PRO A 358 11.36 -22.77 -14.05
C PRO A 358 10.49 -23.66 -13.15
N GLU A 359 10.16 -24.88 -13.58
CA GLU A 359 9.29 -25.80 -12.82
C GLU A 359 9.94 -26.23 -11.49
N LYS A 360 11.27 -26.46 -11.51
CA LYS A 360 12.01 -26.79 -10.28
C LYS A 360 12.04 -25.58 -9.32
N ASN A 361 12.12 -24.37 -9.86
CA ASN A 361 12.07 -23.16 -9.04
C ASN A 361 10.71 -23.01 -8.35
N ILE A 362 9.61 -23.26 -9.07
CA ILE A 362 8.27 -23.24 -8.49
C ILE A 362 8.14 -24.27 -7.37
N ALA A 363 8.61 -25.51 -7.60
CA ALA A 363 8.61 -26.57 -6.58
C ALA A 363 9.42 -26.16 -5.32
N ARG A 364 10.61 -25.55 -5.52
CA ARG A 364 11.44 -25.07 -4.40
C ARG A 364 10.80 -23.91 -3.64
N LEU A 365 10.15 -23.00 -4.34
CA LEU A 365 9.41 -21.90 -3.71
C LEU A 365 8.20 -22.43 -2.94
N LEU A 366 7.46 -23.41 -3.46
CA LEU A 366 6.39 -24.09 -2.72
C LEU A 366 6.95 -24.74 -1.45
N GLN A 367 8.06 -25.47 -1.56
CA GLN A 367 8.73 -26.07 -0.40
C GLN A 367 9.12 -25.02 0.64
N PHE A 368 9.66 -23.88 0.20
CA PHE A 368 9.94 -22.75 1.09
C PHE A 368 8.70 -22.28 1.82
N MET A 369 7.59 -22.08 1.11
CA MET A 369 6.35 -21.60 1.72
C MET A 369 5.88 -22.50 2.86
N TYR A 370 5.71 -23.80 2.64
CA TYR A 370 5.18 -24.69 3.69
C TYR A 370 6.20 -25.09 4.74
N THR A 371 7.49 -24.78 4.58
CA THR A 371 8.53 -25.07 5.59
C THR A 371 8.87 -23.85 6.45
N ALA A 372 8.85 -22.65 5.87
CA ALA A 372 9.23 -21.41 6.54
C ALA A 372 8.08 -20.78 7.36
N PHE A 373 6.83 -21.05 6.96
CA PHE A 373 5.67 -20.40 7.56
C PHE A 373 4.75 -21.40 8.26
N ARG A 374 4.01 -20.91 9.24
CA ARG A 374 3.06 -21.70 10.02
C ARG A 374 1.63 -21.40 9.59
N TYR A 375 0.90 -22.45 9.21
CA TYR A 375 -0.53 -22.35 8.90
C TYR A 375 -1.37 -22.27 10.17
N LYS A 376 -2.33 -21.33 10.21
CA LYS A 376 -3.37 -21.25 11.21
C LYS A 376 -4.58 -20.50 10.62
N PRO A 377 -5.81 -21.04 10.72
CA PRO A 377 -7.01 -20.34 10.25
C PRO A 377 -7.21 -19.02 10.96
N ASP A 378 -7.69 -18.04 10.26
CA ASP A 378 -8.00 -16.70 10.76
C ASP A 378 -9.00 -16.71 11.90
N ALA A 379 -10.03 -17.56 11.81
CA ALA A 379 -11.00 -17.73 12.89
C ALA A 379 -10.36 -18.13 14.22
N ASP A 380 -9.29 -18.91 14.18
CA ASP A 380 -8.57 -19.41 15.36
C ASP A 380 -7.52 -18.43 15.90
N TYR A 381 -7.10 -17.48 15.08
CA TYR A 381 -6.06 -16.51 15.45
C TYR A 381 -6.63 -15.11 15.66
N TRP A 382 -7.43 -14.62 14.69
CA TRP A 382 -8.00 -13.28 14.71
C TRP A 382 -9.46 -13.22 15.17
N GLY A 383 -10.13 -14.36 15.25
CA GLY A 383 -11.58 -14.44 15.53
C GLY A 383 -12.47 -13.96 14.38
N ARG A 384 -11.88 -13.60 13.26
CA ARG A 384 -12.56 -13.16 12.03
C ARG A 384 -11.63 -13.32 10.84
N GLU A 385 -12.19 -13.30 9.63
CA GLU A 385 -11.43 -13.25 8.38
C GLU A 385 -10.61 -11.97 8.26
N ARG A 386 -9.32 -12.10 7.93
CA ARG A 386 -8.39 -10.99 7.77
C ARG A 386 -7.31 -11.33 6.74
N TYR A 387 -7.36 -10.70 5.58
CA TYR A 387 -6.34 -10.84 4.54
C TYR A 387 -5.11 -9.98 4.85
N PHE A 388 -3.94 -10.51 4.52
CA PHE A 388 -2.66 -9.85 4.72
C PHE A 388 -2.10 -9.24 3.44
N PHE A 389 -1.45 -8.08 3.59
CA PHE A 389 -0.47 -7.62 2.63
C PHE A 389 0.81 -8.47 2.73
N PRO A 390 1.68 -8.50 1.68
CA PRO A 390 2.88 -9.34 1.71
C PRO A 390 3.78 -9.15 2.92
N GLU A 391 3.95 -7.92 3.40
CA GLU A 391 4.73 -7.61 4.60
C GLU A 391 4.10 -8.17 5.87
N GLU A 392 2.77 -8.16 5.99
CA GLU A 392 2.07 -8.73 7.14
C GLU A 392 2.24 -10.25 7.20
N SER A 393 2.18 -10.93 6.05
CA SER A 393 2.43 -12.38 5.95
C SER A 393 3.84 -12.76 6.41
N LEU A 394 4.84 -11.89 6.18
CA LEU A 394 6.21 -12.07 6.66
C LEU A 394 6.39 -11.66 8.13
N TYR A 395 5.56 -10.78 8.63
CA TYR A 395 5.67 -10.23 9.98
C TYR A 395 4.98 -11.10 11.04
N TYR A 396 3.73 -11.53 10.79
CA TYR A 396 2.93 -12.28 11.72
C TYR A 396 3.38 -13.75 11.82
N PRO A 397 3.20 -14.41 12.98
CA PRO A 397 3.75 -15.75 13.24
C PRO A 397 3.00 -16.87 12.52
N CYS A 398 1.83 -16.60 11.98
CA CYS A 398 1.01 -17.55 11.23
C CYS A 398 0.09 -16.82 10.26
N MET A 399 -0.36 -17.53 9.25
CA MET A 399 -1.23 -17.08 8.18
C MET A 399 -2.05 -18.27 7.67
N ASP A 400 -3.11 -18.02 6.90
CA ASP A 400 -3.92 -19.07 6.31
C ASP A 400 -3.83 -19.12 4.76
N CYS A 401 -4.77 -19.79 4.07
CA CYS A 401 -4.59 -20.16 2.67
C CYS A 401 -4.47 -18.95 1.72
N GLU A 402 -5.24 -17.89 1.94
CA GLU A 402 -5.20 -16.69 1.10
C GLU A 402 -3.90 -15.90 1.27
N ASP A 403 -3.42 -15.79 2.50
CA ASP A 403 -2.17 -15.10 2.80
C ASP A 403 -0.98 -15.84 2.21
N TYR A 404 -0.98 -17.18 2.32
CA TYR A 404 -0.01 -18.03 1.62
C TYR A 404 -0.04 -17.80 0.11
N ALA A 405 -1.23 -17.75 -0.48
CA ALA A 405 -1.39 -17.55 -1.93
C ALA A 405 -0.95 -16.16 -2.37
N ILE A 406 -1.27 -15.10 -1.60
CA ILE A 406 -0.83 -13.71 -1.85
C ILE A 406 0.69 -13.61 -1.75
N LEU A 407 1.30 -14.14 -0.67
CA LEU A 407 2.74 -14.08 -0.48
C LEU A 407 3.49 -14.89 -1.55
N PHE A 408 3.00 -16.08 -1.89
CA PHE A 408 3.59 -16.89 -2.96
C PHE A 408 3.53 -16.17 -4.30
N ARG A 409 2.38 -15.55 -4.63
CA ARG A 409 2.26 -14.69 -5.81
C ARG A 409 3.27 -13.53 -5.78
N CYS A 410 3.49 -12.92 -4.64
CA CYS A 410 4.50 -11.87 -4.47
C CYS A 410 5.90 -12.41 -4.83
N PHE A 411 6.30 -13.56 -4.31
CA PHE A 411 7.58 -14.19 -4.64
C PHE A 411 7.68 -14.55 -6.14
N LEU A 412 6.62 -15.10 -6.73
CA LEU A 412 6.59 -15.40 -8.16
C LEU A 412 6.84 -14.16 -9.03
N ARG A 413 6.25 -13.03 -8.67
CA ARG A 413 6.38 -11.76 -9.42
C ARG A 413 7.78 -11.15 -9.30
N ILE A 414 8.46 -11.35 -8.17
CA ILE A 414 9.83 -10.86 -7.95
C ILE A 414 10.88 -11.75 -8.60
N LEU A 415 10.66 -13.08 -8.56
CA LEU A 415 11.71 -14.07 -8.83
C LEU A 415 11.55 -14.77 -10.17
N THR A 416 10.42 -14.61 -10.85
CA THR A 416 10.12 -15.32 -12.09
C THR A 416 9.36 -14.44 -13.07
N ASP A 417 9.47 -14.76 -14.37
CA ASP A 417 8.65 -14.16 -15.43
C ASP A 417 7.37 -14.99 -15.70
N CYS A 418 7.04 -15.93 -14.83
CA CYS A 418 5.90 -16.82 -15.02
C CYS A 418 4.57 -16.11 -14.73
N PRO A 419 3.67 -15.98 -15.72
CA PRO A 419 2.32 -15.50 -15.46
C PRO A 419 1.62 -16.37 -14.41
N ASN A 420 0.96 -15.72 -13.46
CA ASN A 420 0.35 -16.41 -12.34
C ASN A 420 -1.00 -15.78 -11.98
N LEU A 421 -1.86 -16.58 -11.36
CA LEU A 421 -3.23 -16.25 -11.01
C LEU A 421 -3.50 -16.70 -9.58
N LEU A 422 -4.40 -16.03 -8.88
CA LEU A 422 -5.04 -16.60 -7.69
C LEU A 422 -6.34 -17.31 -8.12
N VAL A 423 -6.57 -18.48 -7.58
CA VAL A 423 -7.73 -19.32 -7.87
C VAL A 423 -8.53 -19.48 -6.59
N VAL A 424 -9.74 -18.91 -6.59
CA VAL A 424 -10.63 -18.92 -5.43
C VAL A 424 -11.59 -20.10 -5.55
N TYR A 425 -11.52 -21.01 -4.60
CA TYR A 425 -12.44 -22.14 -4.41
C TYR A 425 -13.40 -21.88 -3.24
N PRO A 426 -14.47 -22.67 -3.09
CA PRO A 426 -15.23 -22.67 -1.84
C PRO A 426 -14.30 -23.01 -0.66
N GLN A 427 -14.12 -22.08 0.28
CA GLN A 427 -13.31 -22.23 1.50
C GLN A 427 -11.80 -22.47 1.27
N HIS A 428 -11.26 -22.15 0.10
CA HIS A 428 -9.83 -22.28 -0.16
C HIS A 428 -9.35 -21.33 -1.25
N ILE A 429 -8.09 -20.91 -1.17
CA ILE A 429 -7.41 -20.13 -2.19
C ILE A 429 -6.08 -20.80 -2.50
N ALA A 430 -5.83 -21.00 -3.80
CA ALA A 430 -4.56 -21.50 -4.33
C ALA A 430 -4.02 -20.53 -5.38
N THR A 431 -2.79 -20.77 -5.80
CA THR A 431 -2.16 -20.05 -6.92
C THR A 431 -2.13 -20.98 -8.16
N ALA A 432 -2.13 -20.42 -9.34
CA ALA A 432 -1.88 -21.16 -10.58
C ALA A 432 -0.82 -20.43 -11.40
N VAL A 433 0.13 -21.19 -11.96
CA VAL A 433 1.31 -20.66 -12.65
C VAL A 433 1.36 -21.21 -14.07
N ARG A 434 1.57 -20.34 -15.06
CA ARG A 434 1.76 -20.78 -16.43
C ARG A 434 3.19 -21.28 -16.64
N LEU A 435 3.35 -22.58 -16.75
CA LEU A 435 4.60 -23.27 -17.05
C LEU A 435 4.69 -23.58 -18.54
N GLN A 436 5.92 -23.82 -19.04
CA GLN A 436 6.16 -24.15 -20.45
C GLN A 436 5.89 -25.62 -20.74
N GLN A 437 5.96 -26.51 -19.74
CA GLN A 437 5.69 -27.92 -19.90
C GLN A 437 4.20 -28.20 -20.09
N ASP A 438 3.89 -29.15 -20.98
CA ASP A 438 2.50 -29.60 -21.20
C ASP A 438 2.06 -30.52 -20.06
N ILE A 439 1.35 -29.96 -19.10
CA ILE A 439 0.84 -30.67 -17.94
C ILE A 439 -0.50 -31.31 -18.29
N THR A 440 -0.64 -32.58 -17.95
CA THR A 440 -1.85 -33.36 -18.25
C THR A 440 -2.87 -33.36 -17.11
N GLN A 441 -2.46 -33.06 -15.88
CA GLN A 441 -3.28 -33.04 -14.68
C GLN A 441 -2.95 -31.84 -13.79
N GLY A 442 -3.84 -31.47 -12.88
CA GLY A 442 -3.58 -30.40 -11.89
C GLY A 442 -3.43 -28.99 -12.49
N TYR A 443 -4.24 -28.67 -13.48
CA TYR A 443 -4.25 -27.34 -14.10
C TYR A 443 -5.66 -26.77 -14.22
N ILE A 444 -5.74 -25.46 -14.39
CA ILE A 444 -6.95 -24.77 -14.84
C ILE A 444 -6.73 -24.17 -16.22
N LEU A 445 -7.81 -24.00 -16.97
CA LEU A 445 -7.81 -23.24 -18.21
C LEU A 445 -8.28 -21.81 -17.93
N HIS A 446 -7.44 -20.84 -18.27
CA HIS A 446 -7.78 -19.43 -18.24
C HIS A 446 -7.35 -18.77 -19.55
N ASN A 447 -8.25 -18.06 -20.22
CA ASN A 447 -7.99 -17.46 -21.54
C ASN A 447 -7.38 -18.45 -22.56
N ARG A 448 -7.86 -19.69 -22.58
CA ARG A 448 -7.35 -20.82 -23.43
C ARG A 448 -5.90 -21.25 -23.15
N GLN A 449 -5.34 -20.82 -22.04
CA GLN A 449 -4.00 -21.20 -21.59
C GLN A 449 -4.08 -22.07 -20.33
N LYS A 450 -3.18 -23.05 -20.25
CA LYS A 450 -3.07 -23.91 -19.07
C LYS A 450 -2.25 -23.20 -17.99
N TYR A 451 -2.76 -23.21 -16.77
CA TYR A 451 -2.05 -22.75 -15.58
C TYR A 451 -2.00 -23.90 -14.58
N THR A 452 -0.80 -24.32 -14.22
CA THR A 452 -0.54 -25.38 -13.23
C THR A 452 -0.97 -24.90 -11.85
N LEU A 453 -1.78 -25.66 -11.17
CA LEU A 453 -2.17 -25.38 -9.80
C LEU A 453 -0.96 -25.50 -8.86
N CYS A 454 -0.82 -24.58 -7.96
CA CYS A 454 0.23 -24.52 -6.95
C CYS A 454 -0.40 -24.09 -5.64
N ASP A 455 -0.39 -24.95 -4.64
CA ASP A 455 -0.97 -24.67 -3.34
C ASP A 455 0.11 -24.47 -2.28
N PRO A 456 0.50 -23.24 -1.98
CA PRO A 456 1.58 -22.96 -1.04
C PRO A 456 1.22 -23.26 0.42
N SER A 457 -0.07 -23.40 0.73
CA SER A 457 -0.55 -23.75 2.08
C SER A 457 -0.68 -25.26 2.31
N PHE A 458 -0.64 -26.05 1.23
CA PHE A 458 -0.72 -27.52 1.31
C PHE A 458 0.67 -28.12 1.52
N LYS A 459 0.95 -28.53 2.76
CA LYS A 459 2.26 -29.05 3.14
C LYS A 459 2.66 -30.28 2.30
N GLY A 460 3.82 -30.21 1.65
CA GLY A 460 4.37 -31.27 0.82
C GLY A 460 3.83 -31.29 -0.62
N SER A 461 3.02 -30.32 -1.02
CA SER A 461 2.51 -30.21 -2.39
C SER A 461 3.61 -29.95 -3.40
N SER A 462 3.42 -30.53 -4.59
CA SER A 462 4.19 -30.27 -5.80
C SER A 462 3.35 -29.44 -6.80
N PRO A 463 3.96 -28.83 -7.83
CA PRO A 463 3.21 -28.24 -8.91
C PRO A 463 2.21 -29.24 -9.53
N GLY A 464 0.95 -28.86 -9.67
CA GLY A 464 -0.17 -29.70 -10.08
C GLY A 464 -1.01 -30.23 -8.92
N GLU A 465 -0.65 -29.97 -7.67
CA GLU A 465 -1.36 -30.46 -6.48
C GLU A 465 -1.97 -29.33 -5.68
N ILE A 466 -3.18 -29.56 -5.18
CA ILE A 466 -3.89 -28.67 -4.23
C ILE A 466 -4.57 -29.54 -3.16
N VAL A 467 -5.02 -28.93 -2.07
CA VAL A 467 -5.74 -29.67 -1.04
C VAL A 467 -6.90 -30.46 -1.62
N PRO A 468 -7.11 -31.72 -1.21
CA PRO A 468 -8.11 -32.61 -1.80
C PRO A 468 -9.55 -32.08 -1.77
N ALA A 469 -9.89 -31.25 -0.77
CA ALA A 469 -11.21 -30.65 -0.68
C ALA A 469 -11.45 -29.65 -1.84
N ALA A 470 -10.48 -28.82 -2.16
CA ALA A 470 -10.55 -27.87 -3.28
C ALA A 470 -10.48 -28.60 -4.64
N ALA A 471 -9.68 -29.65 -4.78
CA ALA A 471 -9.54 -30.43 -6.01
C ALA A 471 -10.86 -31.08 -6.48
N ARG A 472 -11.83 -31.26 -5.57
CA ARG A 472 -13.16 -31.83 -5.85
C ARG A 472 -14.20 -30.78 -6.22
N THR A 473 -13.84 -29.50 -6.25
CA THR A 473 -14.76 -28.39 -6.50
C THR A 473 -14.32 -27.59 -7.73
N GLN A 474 -15.26 -26.82 -8.28
CA GLN A 474 -14.92 -25.87 -9.34
C GLN A 474 -14.48 -24.53 -8.73
N PRO A 475 -13.53 -23.83 -9.36
CA PRO A 475 -13.19 -22.47 -8.97
C PRO A 475 -14.40 -21.54 -9.03
N LEU A 476 -14.56 -20.70 -8.04
CA LEU A 476 -15.60 -19.65 -8.00
C LEU A 476 -15.19 -18.47 -8.88
N ARG A 477 -13.92 -18.10 -8.84
CA ARG A 477 -13.33 -17.03 -9.65
C ARG A 477 -11.82 -17.17 -9.74
N VAL A 478 -11.26 -16.44 -10.70
CA VAL A 478 -9.81 -16.27 -10.89
C VAL A 478 -9.47 -14.80 -10.78
N ILE A 479 -8.32 -14.47 -10.15
CA ILE A 479 -7.77 -13.11 -10.03
C ILE A 479 -6.44 -13.10 -10.79
N GLU A 480 -6.35 -12.25 -11.83
CA GLU A 480 -5.16 -12.09 -12.70
C GLU A 480 -4.05 -11.27 -12.02
#